data_be8b1ef4075e6629d33c7b6c7b088302
#
_entry.id   be8b1ef4075e6629d33c7b6c7b088302
#
_cell.length_a   1.000
_cell.length_b   1.000
_cell.length_c   1.000
_cell.angle_alpha   90.00
_cell.angle_beta   90.00
_cell.angle_gamma   90.00
#
_symmetry.space_group_name_H-M   'P 1'
#
loop_
_entity.id
_entity.type
_entity.pdbx_description
1 polymer ?
#
loop_
_entity_poly.entity_id
_entity_poly.type
_entity_poly.pdbx_seq_one_letter_code
_entity_poly.pdbx_strand_id
1 'polypeptide(L)'
;DDTVLTQPPSTASQYAQYAPPPPGQRPDDLSGRTHRQVIGYLGLALPILLVQLVRLRPNAPTDQWSGDSISAYYWTGAVSLFVGVLAALSLFLLTYRGYANESNKYDRGPGIIAGVAAALVALFPTTPPAGLTTLPWWHAWLNVTHMVAAITLFSMFAVFSLWLFRKTAPGAE
;
A
#
# COMPACT_ATOMS: atom_id res chain seq x y z
N ASP A 1 -51.12 25.53 -38.88
CA ASP A 1 -50.35 25.85 -37.64
C ASP A 1 -50.22 24.58 -36.83
N ASP A 2 -49.22 23.75 -37.21
CA ASP A 2 -48.97 22.46 -36.56
C ASP A 2 -48.11 22.69 -35.29
N THR A 3 -48.78 22.85 -34.17
CA THR A 3 -48.13 22.91 -32.88
C THR A 3 -47.66 21.48 -32.51
N VAL A 4 -46.41 21.16 -32.80
CA VAL A 4 -45.78 19.92 -32.35
C VAL A 4 -45.70 19.95 -30.83
N LEU A 5 -46.61 19.24 -30.16
CA LEU A 5 -46.56 19.00 -28.73
C LEU A 5 -45.39 18.08 -28.44
N THR A 6 -44.26 18.64 -28.03
CA THR A 6 -43.12 17.86 -27.53
C THR A 6 -43.54 17.17 -26.23
N GLN A 7 -43.67 15.87 -26.27
CA GLN A 7 -43.93 15.07 -25.07
C GLN A 7 -42.83 15.33 -24.03
N PRO A 8 -43.19 15.57 -22.77
CA PRO A 8 -42.17 15.69 -21.71
C PRO A 8 -41.37 14.40 -21.64
N PRO A 9 -40.04 14.48 -21.37
CA PRO A 9 -39.19 13.30 -21.26
C PRO A 9 -39.77 12.34 -20.23
N SER A 10 -39.78 11.05 -20.58
CA SER A 10 -40.30 10.02 -19.67
C SER A 10 -39.55 10.05 -18.34
N THR A 11 -40.25 9.79 -17.23
CA THR A 11 -39.65 9.71 -15.88
C THR A 11 -38.44 8.78 -15.85
N ALA A 12 -38.45 7.70 -16.63
CA ALA A 12 -37.30 6.78 -16.77
C ALA A 12 -36.05 7.47 -17.34
N SER A 13 -36.21 8.38 -18.31
CA SER A 13 -35.11 9.17 -18.89
C SER A 13 -34.50 10.16 -17.89
N GLN A 14 -35.35 10.75 -17.03
CA GLN A 14 -34.89 11.66 -15.98
C GLN A 14 -34.12 10.90 -14.90
N TYR A 15 -34.59 9.72 -14.48
CA TYR A 15 -33.85 8.88 -13.50
C TYR A 15 -32.52 8.35 -14.04
N ALA A 16 -32.42 8.02 -15.32
CA ALA A 16 -31.17 7.60 -15.95
C ALA A 16 -30.11 8.71 -15.92
N GLN A 17 -30.51 9.97 -15.97
CA GLN A 17 -29.61 11.13 -15.93
C GLN A 17 -29.03 11.35 -14.53
N TYR A 18 -29.69 10.89 -13.46
CA TYR A 18 -29.28 11.01 -12.07
C TYR A 18 -28.72 9.69 -11.49
N ALA A 19 -28.71 8.61 -12.28
CA ALA A 19 -28.13 7.37 -11.83
C ALA A 19 -26.63 7.58 -11.57
N PRO A 20 -26.13 7.22 -10.37
CA PRO A 20 -24.70 7.33 -10.11
C PRO A 20 -23.93 6.45 -11.11
N PRO A 21 -22.79 6.91 -11.63
CA PRO A 21 -21.98 6.12 -12.55
C PRO A 21 -21.61 4.78 -11.89
N PRO A 22 -21.52 3.70 -12.68
CA PRO A 22 -21.16 2.39 -12.15
C PRO A 22 -19.80 2.46 -11.45
N PRO A 23 -19.55 1.56 -10.45
CA PRO A 23 -18.27 1.48 -9.77
C PRO A 23 -17.11 1.38 -10.76
N GLY A 24 -16.08 2.18 -10.59
CA GLY A 24 -14.93 2.27 -11.50
C GLY A 24 -15.04 3.31 -12.63
N GLN A 25 -16.20 3.98 -12.77
CA GLN A 25 -16.38 5.10 -13.70
C GLN A 25 -16.53 6.46 -13.01
N ARG A 26 -16.46 6.49 -11.68
CA ARG A 26 -16.48 7.75 -10.94
C ARG A 26 -15.15 8.47 -11.14
N PRO A 27 -15.15 9.79 -11.43
CA PRO A 27 -13.94 10.57 -11.66
C PRO A 27 -12.96 10.58 -10.47
N ASP A 28 -13.49 10.37 -9.26
CA ASP A 28 -12.79 10.31 -7.98
C ASP A 28 -12.31 8.90 -7.57
N ASP A 29 -12.73 7.85 -8.32
CA ASP A 29 -12.24 6.50 -8.09
C ASP A 29 -10.86 6.31 -8.77
N LEU A 30 -9.80 6.18 -7.96
CA LEU A 30 -8.53 5.67 -8.49
C LEU A 30 -8.78 4.30 -9.13
N SER A 31 -8.46 4.17 -10.42
CA SER A 31 -8.62 2.89 -11.10
C SER A 31 -7.85 1.82 -10.32
N GLY A 32 -8.39 0.63 -10.15
CA GLY A 32 -7.73 -0.46 -9.42
C GLY A 32 -6.33 -0.81 -10.01
N ARG A 33 -6.10 -0.47 -11.29
CA ARG A 33 -4.81 -0.59 -11.96
C ARG A 33 -3.81 0.45 -11.42
N THR A 34 -4.19 1.72 -11.35
CA THR A 34 -3.34 2.79 -10.82
C THR A 34 -2.98 2.53 -9.37
N HIS A 35 -3.95 2.08 -8.57
CA HIS A 35 -3.74 1.75 -7.17
C HIS A 35 -2.66 0.66 -6.99
N ARG A 36 -2.72 -0.42 -7.76
CA ARG A 36 -1.70 -1.50 -7.74
C ARG A 36 -0.34 -1.02 -8.22
N GLN A 37 -0.30 -0.17 -9.24
CA GLN A 37 0.95 0.41 -9.73
C GLN A 37 1.62 1.27 -8.66
N VAL A 38 0.86 2.10 -7.94
CA VAL A 38 1.40 2.91 -6.84
C VAL A 38 1.97 2.04 -5.73
N ILE A 39 1.26 0.99 -5.30
CA ILE A 39 1.76 0.04 -4.30
C ILE A 39 3.08 -0.60 -4.78
N GLY A 40 3.13 -1.06 -6.03
CA GLY A 40 4.31 -1.67 -6.62
C GLY A 40 5.50 -0.70 -6.69
N TYR A 41 5.27 0.53 -7.13
CA TYR A 41 6.32 1.56 -7.20
C TYR A 41 6.83 1.97 -5.82
N LEU A 42 5.96 2.14 -4.83
CA LEU A 42 6.37 2.42 -3.45
C LEU A 42 7.24 1.30 -2.87
N GLY A 43 6.83 0.05 -3.07
CA GLY A 43 7.61 -1.11 -2.62
C GLY A 43 8.97 -1.22 -3.28
N LEU A 44 9.06 -0.98 -4.60
CA LEU A 44 10.31 -1.03 -5.35
C LEU A 44 11.23 0.17 -5.07
N ALA A 45 10.64 1.35 -4.94
CA ALA A 45 11.39 2.58 -4.70
C ALA A 45 12.00 2.64 -3.30
N LEU A 46 11.35 2.06 -2.30
CA LEU A 46 11.77 2.13 -0.91
C LEU A 46 13.24 1.75 -0.70
N PRO A 47 13.72 0.55 -1.06
CA PRO A 47 15.12 0.17 -0.84
C PRO A 47 16.10 1.07 -1.60
N ILE A 48 15.74 1.46 -2.82
CA ILE A 48 16.58 2.33 -3.66
C ILE A 48 16.73 3.69 -3.00
N LEU A 49 15.65 4.32 -2.60
CA LEU A 49 15.63 5.64 -1.97
C LEU A 49 16.35 5.63 -0.62
N LEU A 50 16.20 4.59 0.18
CA LEU A 50 16.88 4.44 1.47
C LEU A 50 18.40 4.41 1.29
N VAL A 51 18.89 3.58 0.37
CA VAL A 51 20.34 3.49 0.07
C VAL A 51 20.87 4.84 -0.42
N GLN A 52 20.17 5.48 -1.35
CA GLN A 52 20.61 6.77 -1.89
C GLN A 52 20.61 7.88 -0.83
N LEU A 53 19.56 7.94 0.00
CA LEU A 53 19.46 8.97 1.04
C LEU A 53 20.59 8.86 2.07
N VAL A 54 20.96 7.63 2.46
CA VAL A 54 22.09 7.42 3.40
C VAL A 54 23.42 7.78 2.74
N ARG A 55 23.63 7.40 1.46
CA ARG A 55 24.86 7.72 0.73
C ARG A 55 25.06 9.20 0.47
N LEU A 56 23.98 9.95 0.27
CA LEU A 56 24.04 11.39 -0.04
C LEU A 56 24.24 12.27 1.20
N ARG A 57 24.18 11.72 2.41
CA ARG A 57 24.43 12.51 3.63
C ARG A 57 25.93 12.64 3.86
N PRO A 58 26.50 13.86 3.77
CA PRO A 58 27.88 14.11 4.17
C PRO A 58 28.01 13.80 5.68
N ASN A 59 29.05 13.09 6.07
CA ASN A 59 29.33 12.69 7.43
C ASN A 59 28.37 11.68 8.09
N ALA A 60 27.59 10.92 7.29
CA ALA A 60 26.95 9.73 7.83
C ALA A 60 28.04 8.75 8.28
N PRO A 61 28.02 8.28 9.55
CA PRO A 61 28.95 7.25 9.99
C PRO A 61 28.74 6.02 9.11
N THR A 62 29.64 5.76 8.18
CA THR A 62 29.57 4.62 7.25
C THR A 62 29.77 3.29 7.94
N ASP A 63 30.30 3.33 9.15
CA ASP A 63 30.57 2.19 10.03
C ASP A 63 29.36 1.75 10.86
N GLN A 64 28.34 2.58 11.01
CA GLN A 64 27.13 2.24 11.75
C GLN A 64 26.04 1.56 10.90
N TRP A 65 26.21 1.54 9.58
CA TRP A 65 25.27 0.87 8.69
C TRP A 65 25.81 -0.49 8.28
N SER A 66 25.34 -1.55 8.91
CA SER A 66 25.73 -2.92 8.59
C SER A 66 25.17 -3.40 7.24
N GLY A 67 24.22 -2.71 6.66
CA GLY A 67 23.59 -3.11 5.39
C GLY A 67 22.80 -4.43 5.48
N ASP A 68 22.62 -4.97 6.67
CA ASP A 68 22.12 -6.32 6.88
C ASP A 68 20.64 -6.48 6.52
N SER A 69 19.85 -5.40 6.57
CA SER A 69 18.44 -5.44 6.19
C SER A 69 17.86 -4.06 5.88
N ILE A 70 16.78 -4.03 5.10
CA ILE A 70 16.01 -2.80 4.84
C ILE A 70 15.48 -2.20 6.15
N SER A 71 15.10 -3.04 7.10
CA SER A 71 14.58 -2.60 8.40
C SER A 71 15.64 -1.93 9.29
N ALA A 72 16.94 -2.17 9.06
CA ALA A 72 18.01 -1.50 9.77
C ALA A 72 18.04 0.02 9.53
N TYR A 73 17.47 0.48 8.41
CA TYR A 73 17.32 1.91 8.12
C TYR A 73 16.45 2.65 9.12
N TYR A 74 15.67 1.95 9.95
CA TYR A 74 14.96 2.54 11.07
C TYR A 74 15.89 3.29 12.03
N TRP A 75 17.13 2.81 12.17
CA TRP A 75 18.16 3.38 13.07
C TRP A 75 19.09 4.39 12.39
N THR A 76 18.79 4.77 11.18
CA THR A 76 19.57 5.73 10.40
C THR A 76 18.84 7.06 10.25
N GLY A 77 19.53 8.05 9.72
CA GLY A 77 18.88 9.32 9.34
C GLY A 77 17.85 9.20 8.22
N ALA A 78 17.63 8.01 7.65
CA ALA A 78 16.58 7.73 6.66
C ALA A 78 15.27 7.21 7.30
N VAL A 79 15.16 7.19 8.62
CA VAL A 79 13.98 6.69 9.34
C VAL A 79 12.69 7.35 8.88
N SER A 80 12.69 8.67 8.65
CA SER A 80 11.50 9.39 8.20
C SER A 80 11.01 8.93 6.82
N LEU A 81 11.94 8.63 5.90
CA LEU A 81 11.60 8.07 4.60
C LEU A 81 11.08 6.65 4.74
N PHE A 82 11.75 5.81 5.54
CA PHE A 82 11.33 4.43 5.80
C PHE A 82 9.91 4.38 6.36
N VAL A 83 9.64 5.09 7.45
CA VAL A 83 8.33 5.15 8.09
C VAL A 83 7.29 5.79 7.17
N GLY A 84 7.62 6.88 6.49
CA GLY A 84 6.70 7.60 5.60
C GLY A 84 6.24 6.75 4.41
N VAL A 85 7.15 6.03 3.75
CA VAL A 85 6.79 5.15 2.63
C VAL A 85 5.98 3.96 3.11
N LEU A 86 6.33 3.35 4.25
CA LEU A 86 5.54 2.25 4.81
C LEU A 86 4.15 2.69 5.27
N ALA A 87 4.02 3.89 5.85
CA ALA A 87 2.72 4.45 6.20
C ALA A 87 1.86 4.70 4.95
N ALA A 88 2.43 5.28 3.89
CA ALA A 88 1.74 5.44 2.62
C ALA A 88 1.33 4.09 2.03
N LEU A 89 2.24 3.12 2.00
CA LEU A 89 1.96 1.75 1.55
C LEU A 89 0.82 1.11 2.35
N SER A 90 0.83 1.27 3.68
CA SER A 90 -0.24 0.81 4.57
C SER A 90 -1.59 1.40 4.16
N LEU A 91 -1.69 2.73 4.00
CA LEU A 91 -2.92 3.39 3.60
C LEU A 91 -3.43 2.92 2.23
N PHE A 92 -2.53 2.77 1.26
CA PHE A 92 -2.91 2.24 -0.06
C PHE A 92 -3.41 0.80 0.02
N LEU A 93 -2.80 -0.06 0.84
CA LEU A 93 -3.23 -1.44 1.03
C LEU A 93 -4.56 -1.53 1.77
N LEU A 94 -4.78 -0.71 2.81
CA LEU A 94 -6.03 -0.67 3.56
C LEU A 94 -7.21 -0.16 2.72
N THR A 95 -6.95 0.78 1.82
CA THR A 95 -7.96 1.35 0.92
C THR A 95 -8.13 0.54 -0.37
N TYR A 96 -7.32 -0.49 -0.57
CA TYR A 96 -7.42 -1.37 -1.74
C TYR A 96 -8.75 -2.13 -1.75
N ARG A 97 -9.57 -1.89 -2.78
CA ARG A 97 -10.91 -2.47 -2.91
C ARG A 97 -10.94 -3.79 -3.68
N GLY A 98 -9.82 -4.19 -4.32
CA GLY A 98 -9.79 -5.36 -5.18
C GLY A 98 -10.55 -5.16 -6.50
N TYR A 99 -10.74 -6.26 -7.26
CA TYR A 99 -11.62 -6.27 -8.43
C TYR A 99 -13.07 -6.46 -8.03
N ALA A 100 -13.99 -5.79 -8.74
CA ALA A 100 -15.43 -5.93 -8.58
C ALA A 100 -15.95 -7.21 -9.28
N ASN A 101 -15.50 -8.39 -8.87
CA ASN A 101 -16.00 -9.68 -9.32
C ASN A 101 -16.70 -10.39 -8.16
N GLU A 102 -17.40 -11.47 -8.42
CA GLU A 102 -18.05 -12.31 -7.39
C GLU A 102 -17.07 -12.81 -6.31
N SER A 103 -15.76 -12.85 -6.61
CA SER A 103 -14.66 -13.16 -5.67
C SER A 103 -14.22 -11.99 -4.77
N ASN A 104 -14.88 -10.85 -4.81
CA ASN A 104 -14.48 -9.60 -4.14
C ASN A 104 -14.26 -9.73 -2.62
N LYS A 105 -14.91 -10.71 -1.97
CA LYS A 105 -14.70 -11.00 -0.54
C LYS A 105 -13.28 -11.46 -0.21
N TYR A 106 -12.60 -12.13 -1.15
CA TYR A 106 -11.27 -12.72 -0.92
C TYR A 106 -10.13 -11.74 -1.22
N ASP A 107 -10.34 -10.79 -2.13
CA ASP A 107 -9.29 -9.85 -2.54
C ASP A 107 -9.06 -8.73 -1.51
N ARG A 108 -10.07 -8.37 -0.74
CA ARG A 108 -9.99 -7.32 0.29
C ARG A 108 -9.26 -7.79 1.55
N GLY A 109 -9.43 -9.06 1.94
CA GLY A 109 -8.80 -9.63 3.13
C GLY A 109 -7.27 -9.50 3.13
N PRO A 110 -6.58 -10.03 2.12
CA PRO A 110 -5.14 -9.88 1.96
C PRO A 110 -4.67 -8.41 1.97
N GLY A 111 -5.44 -7.49 1.38
CA GLY A 111 -5.14 -6.06 1.39
C GLY A 111 -5.15 -5.47 2.81
N ILE A 112 -6.18 -5.77 3.59
CA ILE A 112 -6.28 -5.31 4.98
C ILE A 112 -5.14 -5.90 5.83
N ILE A 113 -4.87 -7.21 5.70
CA ILE A 113 -3.78 -7.87 6.45
C ILE A 113 -2.44 -7.24 6.10
N ALA A 114 -2.14 -7.06 4.82
CA ALA A 114 -0.91 -6.43 4.36
C ALA A 114 -0.80 -4.98 4.82
N GLY A 115 -1.90 -4.22 4.79
CA GLY A 115 -1.93 -2.82 5.24
C GLY A 115 -1.65 -2.69 6.73
N VAL A 116 -2.30 -3.51 7.56
CA VAL A 116 -2.01 -3.57 9.01
C VAL A 116 -0.58 -3.99 9.27
N ALA A 117 -0.09 -5.01 8.56
CA ALA A 117 1.29 -5.46 8.70
C ALA A 117 2.30 -4.35 8.33
N ALA A 118 2.07 -3.61 7.24
CA ALA A 118 2.91 -2.47 6.86
C ALA A 118 2.92 -1.36 7.92
N ALA A 119 1.76 -1.05 8.53
CA ALA A 119 1.69 -0.11 9.65
C ALA A 119 2.51 -0.59 10.85
N LEU A 120 2.41 -1.86 11.20
CA LEU A 120 3.18 -2.43 12.32
C LEU A 120 4.69 -2.41 12.04
N VAL A 121 5.12 -2.72 10.81
CA VAL A 121 6.54 -2.59 10.41
C VAL A 121 7.01 -1.14 10.53
N ALA A 122 6.18 -0.16 10.19
CA ALA A 122 6.52 1.25 10.31
C ALA A 122 6.62 1.74 11.76
N LEU A 123 5.74 1.24 12.64
CA LEU A 123 5.61 1.71 14.01
C LEU A 123 6.56 1.03 15.00
N PHE A 124 6.89 -0.24 14.77
CA PHE A 124 7.71 -1.03 15.70
C PHE A 124 9.15 -1.17 15.17
N PRO A 125 10.14 -0.70 15.94
CA PRO A 125 11.54 -0.78 15.53
C PRO A 125 12.11 -2.21 15.64
N THR A 126 13.10 -2.48 14.80
CA THR A 126 13.95 -3.66 14.93
C THR A 126 14.90 -3.55 16.13
N THR A 127 15.72 -4.58 16.36
CA THR A 127 16.81 -4.52 17.31
C THR A 127 17.75 -3.36 16.99
N PRO A 128 18.08 -2.50 17.98
CA PRO A 128 19.05 -1.43 17.77
C PRO A 128 20.43 -1.99 17.46
N PRO A 129 21.23 -1.28 16.65
CA PRO A 129 22.59 -1.68 16.35
C PRO A 129 23.47 -1.69 17.62
N ALA A 130 24.55 -2.45 17.59
CA ALA A 130 25.51 -2.52 18.69
C ALA A 130 25.99 -1.10 19.07
N GLY A 131 25.93 -0.76 20.35
CA GLY A 131 26.25 0.57 20.86
C GLY A 131 25.05 1.46 21.19
N LEU A 132 23.85 1.14 20.70
CA LEU A 132 22.59 1.82 21.06
C LEU A 132 21.72 0.97 22.01
N THR A 133 22.34 0.08 22.78
CA THR A 133 21.63 -0.91 23.61
C THR A 133 20.99 -0.34 24.88
N THR A 134 21.20 0.93 25.18
CA THR A 134 20.72 1.58 26.41
C THR A 134 19.49 2.47 26.23
N LEU A 135 18.67 2.17 25.23
CA LEU A 135 17.41 2.92 25.01
C LEU A 135 16.34 2.45 26.01
N PRO A 136 15.93 3.31 26.98
CA PRO A 136 15.04 2.88 28.07
C PRO A 136 13.64 2.49 27.61
N TRP A 137 13.22 2.92 26.42
CA TRP A 137 11.91 2.61 25.83
C TRP A 137 11.92 1.37 24.93
N TRP A 138 13.12 0.86 24.56
CA TRP A 138 13.20 -0.29 23.66
C TRP A 138 13.12 -1.60 24.43
N HIS A 139 12.30 -2.51 23.95
CA HIS A 139 12.12 -3.84 24.50
C HIS A 139 12.12 -4.90 23.38
N ALA A 140 12.59 -6.09 23.68
CA ALA A 140 12.71 -7.19 22.70
C ALA A 140 11.39 -7.54 21.99
N TRP A 141 10.24 -7.36 22.63
CA TRP A 141 8.94 -7.60 22.01
C TRP A 141 8.65 -6.68 20.83
N LEU A 142 9.23 -5.46 20.80
CA LEU A 142 9.08 -4.53 19.66
C LEU A 142 9.69 -5.15 18.40
N ASN A 143 10.90 -5.72 18.51
CA ASN A 143 11.52 -6.43 17.40
C ASN A 143 10.74 -7.67 16.98
N VAL A 144 10.20 -8.44 17.92
CA VAL A 144 9.38 -9.61 17.59
C VAL A 144 8.13 -9.19 16.81
N THR A 145 7.46 -8.14 17.26
CA THR A 145 6.29 -7.57 16.56
C THR A 145 6.65 -7.12 15.14
N HIS A 146 7.77 -6.40 14.99
CA HIS A 146 8.28 -5.98 13.68
C HIS A 146 8.53 -7.18 12.75
N MET A 147 9.24 -8.20 13.24
CA MET A 147 9.59 -9.37 12.42
C MET A 147 8.36 -10.17 11.99
N VAL A 148 7.42 -10.39 12.91
CA VAL A 148 6.14 -11.06 12.57
C VAL A 148 5.36 -10.25 11.54
N ALA A 149 5.27 -8.94 11.72
CA ALA A 149 4.60 -8.05 10.78
C ALA A 149 5.30 -8.04 9.41
N ALA A 150 6.63 -8.00 9.36
CA ALA A 150 7.39 -8.05 8.11
C ALA A 150 7.17 -9.36 7.35
N ILE A 151 7.25 -10.50 8.04
CA ILE A 151 6.97 -11.83 7.44
C ILE A 151 5.53 -11.85 6.89
N THR A 152 4.56 -11.34 7.66
CA THR A 152 3.16 -11.26 7.22
C THR A 152 3.01 -10.39 5.97
N LEU A 153 3.64 -9.22 5.93
CA LEU A 153 3.60 -8.29 4.80
C LEU A 153 4.15 -8.95 3.53
N PHE A 154 5.33 -9.56 3.60
CA PHE A 154 5.94 -10.22 2.44
C PHE A 154 5.16 -11.46 2.00
N SER A 155 4.58 -12.21 2.94
CA SER A 155 3.69 -13.34 2.61
C SER A 155 2.45 -12.85 1.85
N MET A 156 1.85 -11.73 2.26
CA MET A 156 0.72 -11.15 1.53
C MET A 156 1.13 -10.64 0.15
N PHE A 157 2.30 -10.05 -0.01
CA PHE A 157 2.82 -9.68 -1.34
C PHE A 157 3.03 -10.90 -2.23
N ALA A 158 3.49 -12.01 -1.69
CA ALA A 158 3.57 -13.27 -2.43
C ALA A 158 2.17 -13.76 -2.86
N VAL A 159 1.17 -13.70 -1.98
CA VAL A 159 -0.23 -14.03 -2.32
C VAL A 159 -0.76 -13.11 -3.43
N PHE A 160 -0.53 -11.79 -3.35
CA PHE A 160 -0.91 -10.87 -4.43
C PHE A 160 -0.24 -11.25 -5.76
N SER A 161 1.08 -11.50 -5.73
CA SER A 161 1.86 -11.77 -6.93
C SER A 161 1.51 -13.09 -7.60
N LEU A 162 1.34 -14.16 -6.80
CA LEU A 162 1.18 -15.52 -7.30
C LEU A 162 -0.27 -15.87 -7.60
N TRP A 163 -1.21 -15.25 -6.90
CA TRP A 163 -2.61 -15.63 -7.00
C TRP A 163 -3.51 -14.51 -7.53
N LEU A 164 -3.51 -13.33 -6.88
CA LEU A 164 -4.47 -12.28 -7.22
C LEU A 164 -4.19 -11.65 -8.59
N PHE A 165 -2.92 -11.38 -8.91
CA PHE A 165 -2.56 -10.74 -10.18
C PHE A 165 -2.63 -11.67 -11.40
N ARG A 166 -2.73 -12.97 -11.18
CA ARG A 166 -2.90 -13.98 -12.26
C ARG A 166 -4.36 -14.19 -12.67
N LYS A 167 -5.32 -13.67 -11.89
CA LYS A 167 -6.73 -13.74 -12.28
C LYS A 167 -6.98 -12.76 -13.41
N THR A 168 -7.26 -13.28 -14.60
CA THR A 168 -7.70 -12.49 -15.75
C THR A 168 -9.14 -12.06 -15.53
N ALA A 169 -9.47 -10.81 -15.92
CA ALA A 169 -10.85 -10.36 -15.89
C ALA A 169 -11.70 -11.25 -16.81
N PRO A 170 -12.91 -11.67 -16.40
CA PRO A 170 -13.82 -12.39 -17.28
C PRO A 170 -14.10 -11.54 -18.53
N GLY A 171 -13.83 -12.07 -19.73
CA GLY A 171 -14.09 -11.41 -21.00
C GLY A 171 -12.88 -10.76 -21.69
N ALA A 172 -11.67 -11.03 -21.25
CA ALA A 172 -10.43 -10.65 -21.96
C ALA A 172 -9.85 -11.85 -22.73
N GLU A 173 -10.64 -12.40 -23.67
CA GLU A 173 -10.18 -13.26 -24.77
C GLU A 173 -10.16 -12.46 -26.08
#